data_23d649cc8a70722e8fb57eba97074212
#
_entry.id   23d649cc8a70722e8fb57eba97074212
#
_cell.length_a   1.000
_cell.length_b   1.000
_cell.length_c   1.000
_cell.angle_alpha   90.00
_cell.angle_beta   90.00
_cell.angle_gamma   90.00
#
_symmetry.space_group_name_H-M   'P 1'
#
loop_
_entity.id
_entity.type
_entity.pdbx_description
1 polymer ?
#
loop_
_entity_poly.entity_id
_entity_poly.type
_entity_poly.pdbx_seq_one_letter_code
_entity_poly.pdbx_strand_id
1 'polypeptide(L)'
;MEKLVRDRIPEIIEEDTGEEAGYRIAEREEYSDFLLKKLTEEVNEFLESREPVELADILEVIHHLGREVGLSPEDIEKLRRKKETQRGAFLNRIIMDF
;
A
#
# COMPACT_ATOMS: atom_id res chain seq x y z
N MET A 1 4.74 15.78 -11.35
CA MET A 1 4.92 14.31 -11.20
C MET A 1 3.58 13.63 -10.97
N GLU A 2 3.26 12.67 -11.81
CA GLU A 2 2.03 11.89 -11.63
C GLU A 2 2.19 10.84 -10.56
N LYS A 3 1.15 10.60 -9.77
CA LYS A 3 1.12 9.50 -8.83
C LYS A 3 -0.30 8.99 -8.58
N LEU A 4 -0.39 7.72 -8.23
CA LEU A 4 -1.65 7.09 -7.89
C LEU A 4 -2.16 7.69 -6.57
N VAL A 5 -3.46 7.99 -6.53
CA VAL A 5 -4.13 8.50 -5.33
C VAL A 5 -5.34 7.64 -5.02
N ARG A 6 -5.84 7.71 -3.78
CA ARG A 6 -7.07 7.00 -3.39
C ARG A 6 -8.26 7.56 -4.16
N ASP A 7 -9.25 6.71 -4.35
CA ASP A 7 -10.41 7.00 -5.21
C ASP A 7 -11.16 8.28 -4.87
N ARG A 8 -11.20 8.65 -3.60
CA ARG A 8 -11.96 9.83 -3.17
C ARG A 8 -11.15 11.12 -3.15
N ILE A 9 -9.85 11.07 -3.46
CA ILE A 9 -9.00 12.26 -3.39
C ILE A 9 -9.47 13.37 -4.33
N PRO A 10 -9.85 13.09 -5.60
CA PRO A 10 -10.34 14.18 -6.47
C PRO A 10 -11.55 14.90 -5.87
N GLU A 11 -12.55 14.18 -5.36
CA GLU A 11 -13.73 14.83 -4.75
C GLU A 11 -13.37 15.61 -3.48
N ILE A 12 -12.41 15.12 -2.67
CA ILE A 12 -11.96 15.82 -1.47
C ILE A 12 -11.29 17.13 -1.84
N ILE A 13 -10.44 17.13 -2.86
CA ILE A 13 -9.80 18.36 -3.36
C ILE A 13 -10.85 19.35 -3.86
N GLU A 14 -11.84 18.89 -4.61
CA GLU A 14 -12.92 19.74 -5.12
C GLU A 14 -13.74 20.35 -4.00
N GLU A 15 -14.06 19.58 -2.98
CA GLU A 15 -14.77 20.08 -1.79
C GLU A 15 -13.96 21.13 -1.05
N ASP A 16 -12.65 20.92 -0.88
CA ASP A 16 -11.78 21.81 -0.13
C ASP A 16 -11.48 23.11 -0.89
N THR A 17 -11.29 23.05 -2.20
CA THR A 17 -10.87 24.20 -3.00
C THR A 17 -12.00 24.87 -3.76
N GLY A 18 -13.11 24.17 -3.97
CA GLY A 18 -14.21 24.65 -4.83
C GLY A 18 -13.87 24.59 -6.31
N GLU A 19 -12.74 24.03 -6.66
CA GLU A 19 -12.29 23.92 -8.05
C GLU A 19 -12.26 22.45 -8.48
N GLU A 20 -12.45 22.23 -9.78
CA GLU A 20 -12.42 20.92 -10.39
C GLU A 20 -11.00 20.34 -10.32
N ALA A 21 -10.86 19.10 -9.81
CA ALA A 21 -9.56 18.43 -9.78
C ALA A 21 -9.32 17.71 -11.10
N GLY A 22 -8.20 17.99 -11.75
CA GLY A 22 -7.79 17.29 -12.96
C GLY A 22 -7.19 15.94 -12.61
N TYR A 23 -7.68 14.88 -13.26
CA TYR A 23 -7.12 13.54 -13.09
C TYR A 23 -7.36 12.69 -14.35
N ARG A 24 -6.67 11.57 -14.43
CA ARG A 24 -6.91 10.56 -15.46
C ARG A 24 -6.94 9.19 -14.81
N ILE A 25 -7.51 8.22 -15.53
CA ILE A 25 -7.51 6.82 -15.10
C ILE A 25 -6.29 6.15 -15.72
N ALA A 26 -5.51 5.45 -14.91
CA ALA A 26 -4.32 4.75 -15.40
C ALA A 26 -4.69 3.68 -16.42
N GLU A 27 -3.85 3.53 -17.45
CA GLU A 27 -3.93 2.40 -18.34
C GLU A 27 -3.61 1.12 -17.56
N ARG A 28 -4.21 0.01 -17.95
CA ARG A 28 -4.05 -1.25 -17.24
C ARG A 28 -2.57 -1.65 -17.12
N GLU A 29 -1.79 -1.43 -18.17
CA GLU A 29 -0.37 -1.79 -18.23
C GLU A 29 0.51 -1.00 -17.27
N GLU A 30 0.12 0.23 -16.95
CA GLU A 30 0.90 1.10 -16.07
C GLU A 30 0.45 1.05 -14.61
N TYR A 31 -0.73 0.49 -14.33
CA TYR A 31 -1.31 0.51 -12.99
C TYR A 31 -0.42 -0.19 -11.96
N SER A 32 0.09 -1.38 -12.26
CA SER A 32 0.98 -2.10 -11.34
C SER A 32 2.23 -1.29 -10.99
N ASP A 33 2.81 -0.61 -11.98
CA ASP A 33 3.99 0.24 -11.76
C ASP A 33 3.66 1.42 -10.82
N PHE A 34 2.49 2.03 -11.00
CA PHE A 34 2.04 3.10 -10.09
C PHE A 34 1.79 2.58 -8.68
N LEU A 35 1.25 1.37 -8.53
CA LEU A 35 1.08 0.74 -7.21
C LEU A 35 2.43 0.49 -6.53
N LEU A 36 3.43 0.03 -7.26
CA LEU A 36 4.77 -0.21 -6.71
C LEU A 36 5.42 1.10 -6.26
N LYS A 37 5.27 2.17 -7.04
CA LYS A 37 5.75 3.50 -6.66
C LYS A 37 5.02 3.99 -5.40
N LYS A 38 3.72 3.73 -5.33
CA LYS A 38 2.91 4.10 -4.16
C LYS A 38 3.37 3.35 -2.92
N LEU A 39 3.68 2.07 -3.04
CA LEU A 39 4.22 1.28 -1.94
C LEU A 39 5.51 1.89 -1.40
N THR A 40 6.44 2.25 -2.29
CA THR A 40 7.69 2.91 -1.89
C THR A 40 7.43 4.22 -1.18
N GLU A 41 6.51 5.05 -1.68
CA GLU A 41 6.12 6.31 -1.06
C GLU A 41 5.60 6.10 0.36
N GLU A 42 4.65 5.18 0.53
CA GLU A 42 4.03 4.95 1.83
C GLU A 42 5.02 4.35 2.85
N VAL A 43 5.90 3.45 2.40
CA VAL A 43 6.96 2.92 3.26
C VAL A 43 7.89 4.04 3.71
N ASN A 44 8.31 4.91 2.81
CA ASN A 44 9.17 6.05 3.15
C ASN A 44 8.49 7.00 4.13
N GLU A 45 7.20 7.27 3.96
CA GLU A 45 6.44 8.10 4.89
C GLU A 45 6.41 7.49 6.29
N PHE A 46 6.22 6.18 6.39
CA PHE A 46 6.27 5.50 7.70
C PHE A 46 7.67 5.58 8.31
N LEU A 47 8.72 5.37 7.51
CA LEU A 47 10.10 5.44 8.01
C LEU A 47 10.44 6.83 8.58
N GLU A 48 9.86 7.88 8.02
CA GLU A 48 10.06 9.26 8.50
C GLU A 48 9.19 9.61 9.70
N SER A 49 7.88 9.37 9.60
CA SER A 49 6.91 9.83 10.60
C SER A 49 6.71 8.86 11.76
N ARG A 50 6.83 7.56 11.49
CA ARG A 50 6.51 6.48 12.44
C ARG A 50 5.05 6.51 12.90
N GLU A 51 4.16 7.22 12.18
CA GLU A 51 2.76 7.32 12.54
C GLU A 51 2.02 6.02 12.20
N PRO A 52 1.20 5.50 13.14
CA PRO A 52 0.46 4.25 12.90
C PRO A 52 -0.41 4.25 11.65
N VAL A 53 -0.98 5.41 11.28
CA VAL A 53 -1.83 5.52 10.09
C VAL A 53 -1.09 5.15 8.82
N GLU A 54 0.23 5.38 8.76
CA GLU A 54 1.03 5.01 7.59
C GLU A 54 1.08 3.50 7.38
N LEU A 55 0.97 2.71 8.46
CA LEU A 55 0.90 1.25 8.34
C LEU A 55 -0.40 0.83 7.63
N ALA A 56 -1.50 1.53 7.91
CA ALA A 56 -2.77 1.28 7.21
C ALA A 56 -2.66 1.63 5.73
N ASP A 57 -1.97 2.72 5.40
CA ASP A 57 -1.75 3.13 4.02
C ASP A 57 -0.90 2.10 3.26
N ILE A 58 0.15 1.58 3.89
CA ILE A 58 0.97 0.51 3.31
C ILE A 58 0.11 -0.74 3.06
N LEU A 59 -0.71 -1.13 4.03
CA LEU A 59 -1.56 -2.31 3.93
C LEU A 59 -2.58 -2.17 2.80
N GLU A 60 -3.15 -0.98 2.60
CA GLU A 60 -4.08 -0.73 1.50
C GLU A 60 -3.41 -0.98 0.15
N VAL A 61 -2.19 -0.48 -0.03
CA VAL A 61 -1.42 -0.70 -1.27
C VAL A 61 -1.12 -2.20 -1.46
N ILE A 62 -0.73 -2.88 -0.38
CA ILE A 62 -0.46 -4.33 -0.43
C ILE A 62 -1.69 -5.09 -0.91
N HIS A 63 -2.88 -4.75 -0.43
CA HIS A 63 -4.12 -5.42 -0.85
C HIS A 63 -4.37 -5.24 -2.35
N HIS A 64 -4.11 -4.06 -2.91
CA HIS A 64 -4.29 -3.83 -4.34
C HIS A 64 -3.22 -4.53 -5.18
N LEU A 65 -1.98 -4.58 -4.70
CA LEU A 65 -0.93 -5.40 -5.34
C LEU A 65 -1.31 -6.88 -5.33
N GLY A 66 -1.89 -7.35 -4.23
CA GLY A 66 -2.40 -8.71 -4.13
C GLY A 66 -3.44 -9.01 -5.19
N ARG A 67 -4.41 -8.10 -5.39
CA ARG A 67 -5.44 -8.26 -6.41
C ARG A 67 -4.86 -8.36 -7.81
N GLU A 68 -3.78 -7.64 -8.10
CA GLU A 68 -3.10 -7.70 -9.39
C GLU A 68 -2.54 -9.11 -9.69
N VAL A 69 -2.25 -9.90 -8.68
CA VAL A 69 -1.78 -11.28 -8.84
C VAL A 69 -2.84 -12.31 -8.44
N GLY A 70 -4.09 -11.90 -8.34
CA GLY A 70 -5.21 -12.80 -8.10
C GLY A 70 -5.44 -13.17 -6.63
N LEU A 71 -4.90 -12.41 -5.68
CA LEU A 71 -5.05 -12.68 -4.25
C LEU A 71 -5.99 -11.68 -3.59
N SER A 72 -6.97 -12.19 -2.83
CA SER A 72 -7.80 -11.35 -1.96
C SER A 72 -7.02 -11.00 -0.67
N PRO A 73 -7.49 -10.01 0.12
CA PRO A 73 -6.90 -9.75 1.43
C PRO A 73 -6.87 -10.99 2.32
N GLU A 74 -7.90 -11.84 2.26
CA GLU A 74 -7.97 -13.08 3.02
C GLU A 74 -6.92 -14.09 2.56
N ASP A 75 -6.65 -14.16 1.26
CA ASP A 75 -5.60 -15.02 0.71
C ASP A 75 -4.23 -14.60 1.22
N ILE A 76 -3.96 -13.29 1.24
CA ILE A 76 -2.70 -12.75 1.75
C ILE A 76 -2.55 -13.08 3.24
N GLU A 77 -3.63 -12.95 4.02
CA GLU A 77 -3.62 -13.28 5.44
C GLU A 77 -3.35 -14.77 5.68
N LYS A 78 -3.89 -15.65 4.85
CA LYS A 78 -3.61 -17.08 4.92
C LYS A 78 -2.13 -17.38 4.68
N LEU A 79 -1.54 -16.74 3.68
CA LEU A 79 -0.11 -16.87 3.39
C LEU A 79 0.74 -16.36 4.55
N ARG A 80 0.36 -15.22 5.12
CA ARG A 80 1.06 -14.64 6.27
C ARG A 80 1.04 -15.60 7.46
N ARG A 81 -0.14 -16.15 7.79
CA ARG A 81 -0.30 -17.11 8.91
C ARG A 81 0.48 -18.39 8.68
N LYS A 82 0.45 -18.90 7.47
CA LYS A 82 1.22 -20.10 7.11
C LYS A 82 2.70 -19.91 7.37
N LYS A 83 3.22 -18.77 6.94
CA LYS A 83 4.64 -18.45 7.14
C LYS A 83 4.96 -18.26 8.62
N GLU A 84 4.07 -17.61 9.38
CA GLU A 84 4.22 -17.46 10.82
C GLU A 84 4.27 -18.82 11.53
N THR A 85 3.39 -19.75 11.14
CA THR A 85 3.39 -21.11 11.69
C THR A 85 4.68 -21.86 11.39
N GLN A 86 5.22 -21.69 10.19
CA GLN A 86 6.43 -22.39 9.75
C GLN A 86 7.72 -21.78 10.29
N ARG A 87 7.78 -20.46 10.43
CA ARG A 87 9.03 -19.74 10.73
C ARG A 87 8.95 -18.84 11.96
N GLY A 88 7.78 -18.67 12.53
CA GLY A 88 7.57 -17.80 13.67
C GLY A 88 7.34 -16.34 13.27
N ALA A 89 7.11 -15.52 14.26
CA ALA A 89 6.97 -14.09 14.12
C ALA A 89 8.29 -13.40 14.47
N PHE A 90 8.25 -12.14 14.86
CA PHE A 90 9.44 -11.37 15.26
C PHE A 90 9.43 -11.00 16.76
N LEU A 91 8.63 -11.70 17.56
CA LEU A 91 8.43 -11.37 18.98
C LEU A 91 9.68 -11.55 19.84
N ASN A 92 10.50 -12.53 19.48
CA ASN A 92 11.70 -12.84 20.29
C ASN A 92 12.91 -11.96 19.96
N ARG A 93 12.78 -11.06 19.01
CA ARG A 93 13.82 -10.06 18.67
C ARG A 93 15.17 -10.68 18.32
N ILE A 94 15.15 -11.79 17.57
CA ILE A 94 16.37 -12.54 17.24
C ILE A 94 17.15 -11.83 16.15
N ILE A 95 18.42 -11.55 16.41
CA ILE A 95 19.38 -10.97 15.46
C ILE A 95 20.42 -12.03 15.15
N MET A 96 20.66 -12.29 13.87
CA MET A 96 21.71 -13.20 13.43
C MET A 96 22.72 -12.44 12.57
N ASP A 97 23.95 -12.87 12.63
CA ASP A 97 25.03 -12.36 11.79
C ASP A 97 25.32 -13.43 10.72
N PHE A 98 25.23 -13.04 9.45
CA PHE A 98 25.43 -13.98 8.35
C PHE A 98 26.81 -13.83 7.71
#